data_0ba5fe8db2d4296a1fd622e3a66a2d4a
#
_entry.id   0ba5fe8db2d4296a1fd622e3a66a2d4a
#
_cell.length_a   1.000
_cell.length_b   1.000
_cell.length_c   1.000
_cell.angle_alpha   90.00
_cell.angle_beta   90.00
_cell.angle_gamma   90.00
#
_symmetry.space_group_name_H-M   'P 1'
#
loop_
_entity.id
_entity.type
_entity.pdbx_description
1 polymer ?
#
loop_
_entity_poly.entity_id
_entity_poly.type
_entity_poly.pdbx_seq_one_letter_code
_entity_poly.pdbx_strand_id
1 'polypeptide(L)'
;STKMGYFEGTVREEYANTVRQTDAKAFVDPVKMMRALKHSMWLLQKDVIDIFSIHEPDWPQWQIDYEHARGAAIDFLLEAKREGLVRSIGLGGWDYHVLSQLVKSGKFDFVLPAGGMSLLSKPIYDELIPACVQHGVGVALGGGFGQNTPFLITKDRRWLELLRPLEDERVQNVVRKLERIYRLSDETGLSLPELTIRYIINHEEIATHVAGAREIAHIRQNVESAGRGPLAPDVFRELEEIQKIGECLPIWDLRDLSRKLVKKLAHYTGGKI
;
A
#
# COMPACT_ATOMS: atom_id res chain seq x y z
N SER A 1 10.12 -6.58 9.64
CA SER A 1 9.25 -5.55 10.25
C SER A 1 7.97 -6.17 10.80
N THR A 2 7.40 -5.54 11.80
CA THR A 2 6.07 -5.84 12.34
C THR A 2 5.40 -4.56 12.82
N LYS A 3 4.13 -4.63 13.21
CA LYS A 3 3.33 -3.45 13.55
C LYS A 3 2.40 -3.72 14.74
N MET A 4 2.09 -2.69 15.50
CA MET A 4 1.04 -2.71 16.52
C MET A 4 -0.25 -2.08 15.99
N GLY A 5 -1.40 -2.47 16.57
CA GLY A 5 -2.74 -2.06 16.17
C GLY A 5 -3.75 -3.19 16.15
N TYR A 6 -3.25 -4.44 16.23
CA TYR A 6 -4.07 -5.63 16.41
C TYR A 6 -3.76 -6.22 17.79
N PHE A 7 -4.34 -5.61 18.82
CA PHE A 7 -4.16 -6.05 20.20
C PHE A 7 -5.05 -7.25 20.52
N GLU A 8 -4.83 -7.87 21.68
CA GLU A 8 -5.75 -8.86 22.24
C GLU A 8 -7.18 -8.28 22.30
N GLY A 9 -8.17 -9.06 21.85
CA GLY A 9 -9.54 -8.58 21.70
C GLY A 9 -9.86 -7.89 20.37
N THR A 10 -8.93 -7.88 19.43
CA THR A 10 -9.20 -7.43 18.05
C THR A 10 -10.05 -8.45 17.31
N VAL A 11 -11.17 -8.00 16.74
CA VAL A 11 -12.07 -8.82 15.92
C VAL A 11 -11.94 -8.38 14.46
N ARG A 12 -11.68 -9.34 13.57
CA ARG A 12 -11.68 -9.12 12.13
C ARG A 12 -13.05 -9.47 11.58
N GLU A 13 -13.75 -8.50 10.97
CA GLU A 13 -14.98 -8.75 10.25
C GLU A 13 -14.65 -9.29 8.85
N GLU A 14 -14.97 -10.56 8.57
CA GLU A 14 -14.60 -11.26 7.34
C GLU A 14 -15.16 -10.61 6.06
N TYR A 15 -16.34 -9.99 6.15
CA TYR A 15 -17.02 -9.43 4.98
C TYR A 15 -16.70 -7.97 4.66
N ALA A 16 -16.14 -7.22 5.60
CA ALA A 16 -15.91 -5.79 5.42
C ALA A 16 -14.43 -5.41 5.35
N ASN A 17 -13.51 -6.35 5.50
CA ASN A 17 -12.07 -6.08 5.72
C ASN A 17 -11.80 -5.07 6.85
N THR A 18 -12.77 -4.87 7.72
CA THR A 18 -12.66 -3.98 8.87
C THR A 18 -12.15 -4.76 10.06
N VAL A 19 -11.31 -4.11 10.84
CA VAL A 19 -10.80 -4.64 12.10
C VAL A 19 -11.38 -3.78 13.20
N ARG A 20 -12.12 -4.39 14.11
CA ARG A 20 -12.61 -3.73 15.32
C ARG A 20 -11.76 -4.13 16.49
N GLN A 21 -11.30 -3.15 17.22
CA GLN A 21 -10.68 -3.34 18.52
C GLN A 21 -11.76 -3.26 19.60
N THR A 22 -11.99 -4.35 20.31
CA THR A 22 -12.99 -4.42 21.39
C THR A 22 -12.52 -3.66 22.64
N ASP A 23 -11.21 -3.49 22.80
CA ASP A 23 -10.61 -2.71 23.88
C ASP A 23 -9.89 -1.46 23.32
N ALA A 24 -10.65 -0.40 23.14
CA ALA A 24 -10.12 0.88 22.65
C ALA A 24 -9.00 1.46 23.55
N LYS A 25 -8.97 1.12 24.84
CA LYS A 25 -7.91 1.56 25.75
C LYS A 25 -6.55 0.93 25.42
N ALA A 26 -6.52 -0.17 24.69
CA ALA A 26 -5.27 -0.80 24.30
C ALA A 26 -4.38 0.10 23.44
N PHE A 27 -4.98 1.03 22.67
CA PHE A 27 -4.28 1.94 21.76
C PHE A 27 -3.52 3.06 22.49
N VAL A 28 -3.83 3.29 23.77
CA VAL A 28 -3.18 4.32 24.59
C VAL A 28 -2.55 3.73 25.87
N ASP A 29 -2.51 2.41 26.01
CA ASP A 29 -1.97 1.69 27.16
C ASP A 29 -0.55 1.16 26.87
N PRO A 30 0.52 1.75 27.42
CA PRO A 30 1.90 1.30 27.18
C PRO A 30 2.15 -0.15 27.59
N VAL A 31 1.43 -0.67 28.61
CA VAL A 31 1.58 -2.07 29.06
C VAL A 31 1.09 -3.04 27.97
N LYS A 32 -0.03 -2.72 27.31
CA LYS A 32 -0.55 -3.53 26.20
C LYS A 32 0.32 -3.39 24.96
N MET A 33 0.84 -2.21 24.67
CA MET A 33 1.81 -2.01 23.58
C MET A 33 3.08 -2.82 23.81
N MET A 34 3.62 -2.82 25.03
CA MET A 34 4.78 -3.64 25.39
C MET A 34 4.49 -5.15 25.25
N ARG A 35 3.30 -5.59 25.64
CA ARG A 35 2.88 -6.98 25.43
C ARG A 35 2.82 -7.33 23.93
N ALA A 36 2.28 -6.45 23.08
CA ALA A 36 2.25 -6.65 21.64
C ALA A 36 3.65 -6.70 21.01
N LEU A 37 4.57 -5.84 21.47
CA LEU A 37 5.98 -5.88 21.06
C LEU A 37 6.64 -7.20 21.45
N LYS A 38 6.55 -7.60 22.72
CA LYS A 38 7.12 -8.86 23.22
C LYS A 38 6.53 -10.09 22.53
N HIS A 39 5.23 -10.07 22.21
CA HIS A 39 4.58 -11.12 21.44
C HIS A 39 5.13 -11.19 20.02
N SER A 40 5.34 -10.05 19.36
CA SER A 40 5.98 -9.99 18.05
C SER A 40 7.42 -10.52 18.09
N MET A 41 8.20 -10.16 19.12
CA MET A 41 9.56 -10.68 19.34
C MET A 41 9.57 -12.20 19.47
N TRP A 42 8.64 -12.74 20.27
CA TRP A 42 8.49 -14.18 20.47
C TRP A 42 8.11 -14.90 19.18
N LEU A 43 7.11 -14.41 18.43
CA LEU A 43 6.67 -14.99 17.14
C LEU A 43 7.79 -14.98 16.09
N LEU A 44 8.57 -13.91 16.05
CA LEU A 44 9.66 -13.73 15.09
C LEU A 44 10.96 -14.37 15.56
N GLN A 45 11.01 -14.89 16.81
CA GLN A 45 12.22 -15.41 17.46
C GLN A 45 13.38 -14.40 17.39
N LYS A 46 13.11 -13.15 17.77
CA LYS A 46 14.04 -12.03 17.75
C LYS A 46 14.10 -11.35 19.11
N ASP A 47 15.30 -11.03 19.56
CA ASP A 47 15.53 -10.22 20.76
C ASP A 47 15.39 -8.73 20.49
N VAL A 48 15.52 -8.31 19.23
CA VAL A 48 15.37 -6.93 18.76
C VAL A 48 14.56 -6.94 17.48
N ILE A 49 13.56 -6.07 17.38
CA ILE A 49 12.79 -5.87 16.16
C ILE A 49 13.47 -4.81 15.28
N ASP A 50 13.72 -5.12 14.01
CA ASP A 50 14.38 -4.18 13.10
C ASP A 50 13.49 -2.96 12.80
N ILE A 51 12.21 -3.17 12.49
CA ILE A 51 11.23 -2.09 12.24
C ILE A 51 9.93 -2.42 12.97
N PHE A 52 9.50 -1.53 13.85
CA PHE A 52 8.22 -1.62 14.56
C PHE A 52 7.37 -0.37 14.28
N SER A 53 6.14 -0.57 13.78
CA SER A 53 5.34 0.50 13.24
C SER A 53 3.97 0.62 13.91
N ILE A 54 3.41 1.84 13.95
CA ILE A 54 1.97 2.05 14.18
C ILE A 54 1.24 1.68 12.90
N HIS A 55 0.20 0.85 13.03
CA HIS A 55 -0.69 0.50 11.93
C HIS A 55 -1.88 1.43 11.89
N GLU A 56 -2.13 2.05 10.72
CA GLU A 56 -3.21 2.99 10.50
C GLU A 56 -3.23 4.10 11.57
N PRO A 57 -2.23 4.99 11.60
CA PRO A 57 -2.13 6.02 12.63
C PRO A 57 -3.30 7.03 12.59
N ASP A 58 -4.07 7.06 11.51
CA ASP A 58 -5.31 7.82 11.32
C ASP A 58 -6.50 7.27 12.12
N TRP A 59 -6.40 6.07 12.68
CA TRP A 59 -7.47 5.55 13.52
C TRP A 59 -7.66 6.39 14.78
N PRO A 60 -8.89 6.89 15.06
CA PRO A 60 -9.15 7.77 16.21
C PRO A 60 -8.76 7.17 17.58
N GLN A 61 -8.72 5.84 17.67
CA GLN A 61 -8.34 5.12 18.90
C GLN A 61 -6.90 5.40 19.34
N TRP A 62 -6.00 5.76 18.42
CA TRP A 62 -4.63 6.11 18.74
C TRP A 62 -4.51 7.43 19.49
N GLN A 63 -5.50 8.31 19.39
CA GLN A 63 -5.51 9.64 20.01
C GLN A 63 -4.22 10.44 19.73
N ILE A 64 -3.76 10.38 18.48
CA ILE A 64 -2.55 11.07 18.02
C ILE A 64 -2.88 12.53 17.70
N ASP A 65 -2.10 13.43 18.26
CA ASP A 65 -1.98 14.81 17.81
C ASP A 65 -1.01 14.85 16.61
N TYR A 66 -1.56 14.96 15.40
CA TYR A 66 -0.78 14.89 14.16
C TYR A 66 0.10 16.13 13.97
N GLU A 67 -0.37 17.32 14.41
CA GLU A 67 0.35 18.58 14.26
C GLU A 67 1.68 18.57 15.03
N HIS A 68 1.65 18.02 16.24
CA HIS A 68 2.83 17.97 17.10
C HIS A 68 3.48 16.59 17.16
N ALA A 69 2.92 15.61 16.44
CA ALA A 69 3.31 14.20 16.48
C ALA A 69 3.46 13.69 17.93
N ARG A 70 2.38 13.77 18.70
CA ARG A 70 2.33 13.36 20.12
C ARG A 70 1.23 12.33 20.34
N GLY A 71 1.46 11.46 21.32
CA GLY A 71 0.49 10.45 21.74
C GLY A 71 1.18 9.23 22.34
N ALA A 72 0.45 8.47 23.16
CA ALA A 72 0.99 7.34 23.89
C ALA A 72 1.72 6.31 23.00
N ALA A 73 1.21 6.07 21.80
CA ALA A 73 1.82 5.15 20.85
C ALA A 73 3.17 5.68 20.32
N ILE A 74 3.28 6.97 20.05
CA ILE A 74 4.51 7.61 19.58
C ILE A 74 5.55 7.60 20.70
N ASP A 75 5.16 7.99 21.91
CA ASP A 75 6.04 7.99 23.09
C ASP A 75 6.55 6.57 23.39
N PHE A 76 5.67 5.56 23.30
CA PHE A 76 6.04 4.16 23.44
C PHE A 76 7.07 3.72 22.39
N LEU A 77 6.89 4.08 21.12
CA LEU A 77 7.84 3.71 20.05
C LEU A 77 9.21 4.36 20.28
N LEU A 78 9.23 5.64 20.65
CA LEU A 78 10.47 6.36 20.94
C LEU A 78 11.23 5.73 22.13
N GLU A 79 10.50 5.35 23.19
CA GLU A 79 11.07 4.68 24.34
C GLU A 79 11.60 3.28 23.99
N ALA A 80 10.82 2.47 23.25
CA ALA A 80 11.26 1.14 22.80
C ALA A 80 12.53 1.22 21.92
N LYS A 81 12.67 2.26 21.11
CA LYS A 81 13.88 2.53 20.33
C LYS A 81 15.05 2.93 21.23
N ARG A 82 14.82 3.81 22.20
CA ARG A 82 15.84 4.24 23.18
C ARG A 82 16.36 3.07 24.04
N GLU A 83 15.48 2.13 24.41
CA GLU A 83 15.82 0.93 25.15
C GLU A 83 16.48 -0.17 24.29
N GLY A 84 16.58 0.03 22.98
CA GLY A 84 17.19 -0.93 22.05
C GLY A 84 16.31 -2.16 21.75
N LEU A 85 15.03 -2.14 22.13
CA LEU A 85 14.07 -3.20 21.79
C LEU A 85 13.68 -3.19 20.31
N VAL A 86 13.75 -2.01 19.69
CA VAL A 86 13.54 -1.83 18.25
C VAL A 86 14.65 -0.96 17.68
N ARG A 87 15.06 -1.23 16.42
CA ARG A 87 16.10 -0.44 15.73
C ARG A 87 15.52 0.79 15.06
N SER A 88 14.38 0.64 14.42
CA SER A 88 13.71 1.70 13.66
C SER A 88 12.22 1.69 13.99
N ILE A 89 11.64 2.89 14.03
CA ILE A 89 10.22 3.08 14.28
C ILE A 89 9.54 3.62 13.03
N GLY A 90 8.29 3.21 12.80
CA GLY A 90 7.63 3.53 11.56
C GLY A 90 6.12 3.69 11.65
N LEU A 91 5.56 3.97 10.50
CA LEU A 91 4.14 4.15 10.25
C LEU A 91 3.70 3.25 9.11
N GLY A 92 2.47 2.75 9.14
CA GLY A 92 1.90 2.01 8.02
C GLY A 92 0.43 2.34 7.89
N GLY A 93 -0.01 2.74 6.69
CA GLY A 93 -1.41 3.10 6.45
C GLY A 93 -1.66 3.64 5.05
N TRP A 94 -2.84 4.15 4.84
CA TRP A 94 -3.33 4.67 3.55
C TRP A 94 -3.82 6.12 3.59
N ASP A 95 -3.89 6.74 4.75
CA ASP A 95 -4.06 8.19 4.84
C ASP A 95 -2.69 8.86 4.65
N TYR A 96 -2.36 9.18 3.39
CA TYR A 96 -1.04 9.73 3.04
C TYR A 96 -0.82 11.12 3.59
N HIS A 97 -1.90 11.88 3.85
CA HIS A 97 -1.82 13.18 4.49
C HIS A 97 -1.39 13.06 5.96
N VAL A 98 -2.04 12.16 6.72
CA VAL A 98 -1.64 11.87 8.11
C VAL A 98 -0.23 11.32 8.18
N LEU A 99 0.13 10.38 7.28
CA LEU A 99 1.49 9.85 7.21
C LEU A 99 2.51 10.97 6.94
N SER A 100 2.20 11.88 6.00
CA SER A 100 3.07 13.03 5.67
C SER A 100 3.25 13.97 6.85
N GLN A 101 2.16 14.32 7.57
CA GLN A 101 2.25 15.16 8.77
C GLN A 101 3.16 14.54 9.83
N LEU A 102 2.99 13.25 10.11
CA LEU A 102 3.80 12.55 11.10
C LEU A 102 5.28 12.44 10.68
N VAL A 103 5.54 12.16 9.40
CA VAL A 103 6.91 12.10 8.83
C VAL A 103 7.63 13.44 9.01
N LYS A 104 6.96 14.57 8.76
CA LYS A 104 7.52 15.93 8.91
C LYS A 104 7.98 16.25 10.34
N SER A 105 7.55 15.48 11.34
CA SER A 105 8.05 15.63 12.72
C SER A 105 9.51 15.23 12.91
N GLY A 106 10.08 14.46 11.96
CA GLY A 106 11.46 13.93 12.05
C GLY A 106 11.63 12.81 13.09
N LYS A 107 10.55 12.27 13.65
CA LYS A 107 10.60 11.23 14.69
C LYS A 107 10.68 9.80 14.13
N PHE A 108 10.28 9.59 12.88
CA PHE A 108 10.11 8.27 12.27
C PHE A 108 11.23 7.97 11.28
N ASP A 109 11.61 6.68 11.20
CA ASP A 109 12.65 6.19 10.30
C ASP A 109 12.08 5.55 9.04
N PHE A 110 10.80 5.16 9.07
CA PHE A 110 10.20 4.28 8.08
C PHE A 110 8.72 4.55 7.88
N VAL A 111 8.25 4.42 6.63
CA VAL A 111 6.82 4.46 6.30
C VAL A 111 6.46 3.39 5.29
N LEU A 112 5.29 2.78 5.47
CA LEU A 112 4.69 1.83 4.55
C LEU A 112 3.33 2.36 4.07
N PRO A 113 3.29 3.20 3.02
CA PRO A 113 2.04 3.58 2.39
C PRO A 113 1.42 2.40 1.66
N ALA A 114 0.13 2.15 1.89
CA ALA A 114 -0.60 1.07 1.26
C ALA A 114 -1.36 1.56 0.02
N GLY A 115 -1.05 1.02 -1.16
CA GLY A 115 -1.75 1.35 -2.42
C GLY A 115 -1.46 2.73 -2.99
N GLY A 116 -0.48 3.43 -2.45
CA GLY A 116 -0.17 4.83 -2.80
C GLY A 116 0.51 5.02 -4.15
N MET A 117 0.86 3.93 -4.85
CA MET A 117 1.42 3.95 -6.19
C MET A 117 1.05 2.69 -6.96
N SER A 118 0.66 2.86 -8.21
CA SER A 118 0.33 1.79 -9.16
C SER A 118 0.58 2.27 -10.59
N LEU A 119 0.28 1.44 -11.60
CA LEU A 119 0.32 1.88 -13.01
C LEU A 119 -0.73 2.95 -13.35
N LEU A 120 -1.77 3.15 -12.51
CA LEU A 120 -2.84 4.14 -12.75
C LEU A 120 -2.59 5.48 -12.07
N SER A 121 -2.02 5.48 -10.88
CA SER A 121 -1.86 6.70 -10.07
C SER A 121 -0.75 6.54 -9.03
N LYS A 122 -0.20 7.66 -8.59
CA LYS A 122 0.86 7.71 -7.57
C LYS A 122 0.66 8.86 -6.57
N PRO A 123 -0.50 8.90 -5.85
CA PRO A 123 -0.84 10.01 -4.97
C PRO A 123 0.15 10.24 -3.82
N ILE A 124 0.98 9.26 -3.46
CA ILE A 124 2.03 9.47 -2.43
C ILE A 124 3.07 10.51 -2.85
N TYR A 125 3.18 10.82 -4.16
CA TYR A 125 4.13 11.82 -4.66
C TYR A 125 3.66 13.26 -4.43
N ASP A 126 2.39 13.48 -4.07
CA ASP A 126 1.86 14.82 -3.81
C ASP A 126 2.42 15.42 -2.52
N GLU A 127 2.51 14.63 -1.44
CA GLU A 127 2.97 15.10 -0.14
C GLU A 127 3.96 14.15 0.56
N LEU A 128 3.68 12.84 0.54
CA LEU A 128 4.38 11.88 1.41
C LEU A 128 5.83 11.66 0.96
N ILE A 129 6.07 11.38 -0.33
CA ILE A 129 7.42 11.15 -0.84
C ILE A 129 8.31 12.38 -0.65
N PRO A 130 7.88 13.61 -1.00
CA PRO A 130 8.66 14.81 -0.68
C PRO A 130 9.02 14.94 0.80
N ALA A 131 8.08 14.65 1.71
CA ALA A 131 8.35 14.67 3.14
C ALA A 131 9.36 13.58 3.55
N CYS A 132 9.25 12.37 3.02
CA CYS A 132 10.18 11.28 3.30
C CYS A 132 11.60 11.62 2.85
N VAL A 133 11.76 12.15 1.64
CA VAL A 133 13.06 12.58 1.11
C VAL A 133 13.67 13.67 1.99
N GLN A 134 12.88 14.69 2.34
CA GLN A 134 13.34 15.80 3.17
C GLN A 134 13.81 15.36 4.56
N HIS A 135 13.16 14.38 5.16
CA HIS A 135 13.42 13.92 6.53
C HIS A 135 14.23 12.62 6.61
N GLY A 136 14.69 12.07 5.47
CA GLY A 136 15.50 10.85 5.44
C GLY A 136 14.74 9.60 5.88
N VAL A 137 13.42 9.54 5.62
CA VAL A 137 12.55 8.43 6.01
C VAL A 137 12.49 7.39 4.89
N GLY A 138 12.79 6.13 5.21
CA GLY A 138 12.73 5.02 4.25
C GLY A 138 11.29 4.65 3.88
N VAL A 139 11.04 4.40 2.59
CA VAL A 139 9.70 4.06 2.08
C VAL A 139 9.65 2.61 1.60
N ALA A 140 8.70 1.83 2.17
CA ALA A 140 8.34 0.52 1.62
C ALA A 140 6.93 0.59 1.03
N LEU A 141 6.82 0.48 -0.28
CA LEU A 141 5.52 0.54 -0.93
C LEU A 141 4.73 -0.76 -0.77
N GLY A 142 3.54 -0.70 -0.18
CA GLY A 142 2.57 -1.80 -0.16
C GLY A 142 1.53 -1.64 -1.28
N GLY A 143 1.03 -2.76 -1.81
CA GLY A 143 -0.13 -2.76 -2.71
C GLY A 143 0.09 -2.17 -4.11
N GLY A 144 1.33 -2.17 -4.63
CA GLY A 144 1.66 -1.65 -5.96
C GLY A 144 0.87 -2.28 -7.12
N PHE A 145 0.35 -3.50 -6.94
CA PHE A 145 -0.57 -4.15 -7.89
C PHE A 145 -2.02 -3.64 -7.80
N GLY A 146 -2.24 -2.42 -7.30
CA GLY A 146 -3.56 -1.81 -7.22
C GLY A 146 -4.49 -2.51 -6.23
N GLN A 147 -3.98 -2.96 -5.08
CA GLN A 147 -4.77 -3.60 -4.01
C GLN A 147 -5.60 -4.80 -4.50
N ASN A 148 -5.02 -5.64 -5.37
CA ASN A 148 -5.67 -6.77 -6.03
C ASN A 148 -6.81 -6.40 -6.99
N THR A 149 -6.72 -5.24 -7.62
CA THR A 149 -7.62 -4.85 -8.71
C THR A 149 -7.31 -5.71 -9.95
N PRO A 150 -8.25 -6.55 -10.44
CA PRO A 150 -7.94 -7.58 -11.43
C PRO A 150 -7.36 -7.04 -12.73
N PHE A 151 -7.84 -5.91 -13.22
CA PHE A 151 -7.40 -5.30 -14.48
C PHE A 151 -5.99 -4.66 -14.41
N LEU A 152 -5.36 -4.64 -13.23
CA LEU A 152 -3.94 -4.28 -13.04
C LEU A 152 -3.03 -5.50 -12.86
N ILE A 153 -3.61 -6.70 -12.79
CA ILE A 153 -2.87 -7.95 -12.65
C ILE A 153 -2.91 -8.75 -13.95
N THR A 154 -4.10 -8.83 -14.55
CA THR A 154 -4.34 -9.56 -15.80
C THR A 154 -4.80 -8.61 -16.89
N LYS A 155 -4.19 -8.75 -18.09
CA LYS A 155 -4.57 -7.98 -19.28
C LYS A 155 -5.84 -8.59 -19.92
N ASP A 156 -6.95 -8.51 -19.22
CA ASP A 156 -8.25 -8.94 -19.73
C ASP A 156 -9.04 -7.73 -20.24
N ARG A 157 -9.17 -7.63 -21.57
CA ARG A 157 -9.83 -6.50 -22.22
C ARG A 157 -11.33 -6.39 -21.94
N ARG A 158 -11.98 -7.45 -21.43
CA ARG A 158 -13.38 -7.39 -20.98
C ARG A 158 -13.60 -6.34 -19.89
N TRP A 159 -12.57 -6.02 -19.11
CA TRP A 159 -12.65 -4.94 -18.12
C TRP A 159 -12.90 -3.58 -18.78
N LEU A 160 -12.34 -3.31 -19.94
CA LEU A 160 -12.59 -2.07 -20.68
C LEU A 160 -14.07 -1.99 -21.13
N GLU A 161 -14.64 -3.12 -21.58
CA GLU A 161 -16.04 -3.19 -21.97
C GLU A 161 -17.00 -2.93 -20.79
N LEU A 162 -16.63 -3.38 -19.59
CA LEU A 162 -17.41 -3.18 -18.37
C LEU A 162 -17.30 -1.77 -17.80
N LEU A 163 -16.13 -1.13 -17.95
CA LEU A 163 -15.88 0.20 -17.40
C LEU A 163 -16.37 1.33 -18.33
N ARG A 164 -16.29 1.16 -19.64
CA ARG A 164 -16.69 2.18 -20.64
C ARG A 164 -18.12 2.72 -20.50
N PRO A 165 -19.14 1.92 -20.15
CA PRO A 165 -20.51 2.43 -19.99
C PRO A 165 -20.72 3.28 -18.72
N LEU A 166 -19.73 3.37 -17.82
CA LEU A 166 -19.87 4.14 -16.58
C LEU A 166 -19.56 5.62 -16.86
N GLU A 167 -20.47 6.52 -16.48
CA GLU A 167 -20.39 7.94 -16.81
C GLU A 167 -19.44 8.76 -15.91
N ASP A 168 -18.92 8.19 -14.80
CA ASP A 168 -17.97 8.88 -13.92
C ASP A 168 -16.66 9.18 -14.69
N GLU A 169 -16.31 10.45 -14.82
CA GLU A 169 -15.12 10.90 -15.54
C GLU A 169 -13.81 10.28 -14.99
N ARG A 170 -13.74 10.02 -13.70
CA ARG A 170 -12.58 9.37 -13.09
C ARG A 170 -12.46 7.91 -13.53
N VAL A 171 -13.60 7.23 -13.78
CA VAL A 171 -13.62 5.89 -14.39
C VAL A 171 -13.22 5.96 -15.85
N GLN A 172 -13.66 6.99 -16.60
CA GLN A 172 -13.24 7.18 -17.99
C GLN A 172 -11.74 7.44 -18.10
N ASN A 173 -11.15 8.14 -17.14
CA ASN A 173 -9.68 8.28 -17.03
C ASN A 173 -8.99 6.94 -16.81
N VAL A 174 -9.57 6.07 -15.96
CA VAL A 174 -9.07 4.68 -15.79
C VAL A 174 -9.11 3.93 -17.11
N VAL A 175 -10.21 4.00 -17.86
CA VAL A 175 -10.33 3.35 -19.19
C VAL A 175 -9.24 3.84 -20.13
N ARG A 176 -9.06 5.17 -20.28
CA ARG A 176 -8.03 5.76 -21.15
C ARG A 176 -6.61 5.31 -20.75
N LYS A 177 -6.32 5.26 -19.44
CA LYS A 177 -5.02 4.77 -18.93
C LYS A 177 -4.82 3.29 -19.22
N LEU A 178 -5.83 2.45 -18.94
CA LEU A 178 -5.75 1.00 -19.17
C LEU A 178 -5.54 0.68 -20.66
N GLU A 179 -6.19 1.38 -21.58
CA GLU A 179 -6.01 1.19 -23.01
C GLU A 179 -4.55 1.40 -23.42
N ARG A 180 -3.90 2.45 -22.89
CA ARG A 180 -2.48 2.73 -23.17
C ARG A 180 -1.57 1.71 -22.46
N ILE A 181 -1.83 1.36 -21.21
CA ILE A 181 -1.06 0.36 -20.46
C ILE A 181 -1.13 -1.00 -21.14
N TYR A 182 -2.31 -1.42 -21.60
CA TYR A 182 -2.47 -2.70 -22.30
C TYR A 182 -1.77 -2.72 -23.65
N ARG A 183 -1.81 -1.59 -24.38
CA ARG A 183 -1.04 -1.42 -25.62
C ARG A 183 0.45 -1.50 -25.35
N LEU A 184 0.96 -0.78 -24.34
CA LEU A 184 2.37 -0.81 -23.97
C LEU A 184 2.81 -2.23 -23.58
N SER A 185 1.97 -2.98 -22.85
CA SER A 185 2.21 -4.39 -22.54
C SER A 185 2.25 -5.27 -23.80
N ASP A 186 1.42 -5.01 -24.83
CA ASP A 186 1.46 -5.74 -26.11
C ASP A 186 2.72 -5.43 -26.91
N GLU A 187 3.10 -4.16 -27.00
CA GLU A 187 4.27 -3.68 -27.77
C GLU A 187 5.58 -4.15 -27.15
N THR A 188 5.67 -4.20 -25.83
CA THR A 188 6.89 -4.59 -25.11
C THR A 188 6.98 -6.08 -24.79
N GLY A 189 5.86 -6.81 -24.85
CA GLY A 189 5.75 -8.19 -24.37
C GLY A 189 5.83 -8.34 -22.84
N LEU A 190 5.87 -7.22 -22.09
CA LEU A 190 5.94 -7.25 -20.62
C LEU A 190 4.55 -7.49 -20.01
N SER A 191 4.46 -8.38 -19.02
CA SER A 191 3.23 -8.57 -18.26
C SER A 191 2.92 -7.34 -17.37
N LEU A 192 1.66 -7.15 -16.98
CA LEU A 192 1.28 -6.04 -16.08
C LEU A 192 2.00 -6.12 -14.72
N PRO A 193 2.16 -7.30 -14.08
CA PRO A 193 2.96 -7.40 -12.87
C PRO A 193 4.44 -7.01 -13.08
N GLU A 194 5.04 -7.40 -14.21
CA GLU A 194 6.42 -7.03 -14.54
C GLU A 194 6.54 -5.52 -14.78
N LEU A 195 5.65 -4.93 -15.57
CA LEU A 195 5.59 -3.47 -15.76
C LEU A 195 5.49 -2.76 -14.42
N THR A 196 4.61 -3.23 -13.52
CA THR A 196 4.42 -2.64 -12.19
C THR A 196 5.68 -2.70 -11.35
N ILE A 197 6.29 -3.87 -11.21
CA ILE A 197 7.49 -4.04 -10.37
C ILE A 197 8.63 -3.17 -10.90
N ARG A 198 8.89 -3.23 -12.20
CA ARG A 198 10.00 -2.51 -12.81
C ARG A 198 9.73 -1.00 -12.88
N TYR A 199 8.47 -0.57 -13.01
CA TYR A 199 8.08 0.83 -12.88
C TYR A 199 8.38 1.36 -11.47
N ILE A 200 8.04 0.60 -10.42
CA ILE A 200 8.34 0.97 -9.04
C ILE A 200 9.86 1.06 -8.82
N ILE A 201 10.65 0.15 -9.38
CA ILE A 201 12.13 0.15 -9.26
C ILE A 201 12.76 1.40 -9.92
N ASN A 202 12.11 2.01 -10.91
CA ASN A 202 12.59 3.27 -11.50
C ASN A 202 12.53 4.46 -10.52
N HIS A 203 11.80 4.34 -9.42
CA HIS A 203 11.63 5.41 -8.43
C HIS A 203 12.56 5.16 -7.24
N GLU A 204 13.71 5.81 -7.25
CA GLU A 204 14.79 5.63 -6.26
C GLU A 204 14.37 5.97 -4.82
N GLU A 205 13.33 6.79 -4.65
CA GLU A 205 12.75 7.14 -3.34
C GLU A 205 12.02 5.96 -2.68
N ILE A 206 11.65 4.93 -3.46
CA ILE A 206 11.03 3.72 -2.95
C ILE A 206 12.10 2.68 -2.65
N ALA A 207 12.45 2.53 -1.37
CA ALA A 207 13.51 1.62 -0.94
C ALA A 207 13.16 0.14 -1.18
N THR A 208 11.88 -0.22 -1.11
CA THR A 208 11.41 -1.61 -1.37
C THR A 208 9.93 -1.66 -1.72
N HIS A 209 9.55 -2.70 -2.49
CA HIS A 209 8.15 -3.00 -2.80
C HIS A 209 7.73 -4.29 -2.10
N VAL A 210 6.69 -4.21 -1.27
CA VAL A 210 6.07 -5.37 -0.64
C VAL A 210 5.03 -5.95 -1.60
N ALA A 211 5.53 -6.76 -2.54
CA ALA A 211 4.72 -7.37 -3.58
C ALA A 211 3.89 -8.54 -3.06
N GLY A 212 2.56 -8.48 -3.25
CA GLY A 212 1.65 -9.57 -2.90
C GLY A 212 1.80 -10.77 -3.83
N ALA A 213 1.66 -11.99 -3.28
CA ALA A 213 1.64 -13.24 -4.05
C ALA A 213 0.69 -14.24 -3.40
N ARG A 214 -0.01 -15.05 -4.22
CA ARG A 214 -0.90 -16.13 -3.75
C ARG A 214 -0.29 -17.52 -3.98
N GLU A 215 0.61 -17.62 -4.95
CA GLU A 215 1.23 -18.87 -5.39
C GLU A 215 2.74 -18.71 -5.50
N ILE A 216 3.48 -19.79 -5.40
CA ILE A 216 4.94 -19.82 -5.54
C ILE A 216 5.36 -19.25 -6.91
N ALA A 217 4.59 -19.54 -7.96
CA ALA A 217 4.84 -18.99 -9.30
C ALA A 217 4.85 -17.47 -9.33
N HIS A 218 3.92 -16.83 -8.60
CA HIS A 218 3.88 -15.36 -8.48
C HIS A 218 5.11 -14.80 -7.78
N ILE A 219 5.60 -15.48 -6.71
CA ILE A 219 6.83 -15.06 -6.02
C ILE A 219 8.02 -15.13 -6.97
N ARG A 220 8.16 -16.23 -7.71
CA ARG A 220 9.24 -16.40 -8.69
C ARG A 220 9.18 -15.30 -9.76
N GLN A 221 8.01 -15.06 -10.35
CA GLN A 221 7.81 -14.02 -11.34
C GLN A 221 8.17 -12.63 -10.79
N ASN A 222 7.77 -12.32 -9.55
CA ASN A 222 8.08 -11.04 -8.91
C ASN A 222 9.60 -10.88 -8.74
N VAL A 223 10.31 -11.92 -8.28
CA VAL A 223 11.76 -11.90 -8.09
C VAL A 223 12.49 -11.79 -9.45
N GLU A 224 12.06 -12.54 -10.46
CA GLU A 224 12.62 -12.48 -11.81
C GLU A 224 12.43 -11.09 -12.44
N SER A 225 11.23 -10.51 -12.29
CA SER A 225 10.91 -9.15 -12.77
C SER A 225 11.82 -8.11 -12.10
N ALA A 226 11.99 -8.21 -10.79
CA ALA A 226 12.89 -7.32 -10.05
C ALA A 226 14.36 -7.49 -10.47
N GLY A 227 14.80 -8.72 -10.71
CA GLY A 227 16.16 -9.04 -11.17
C GLY A 227 16.52 -8.46 -12.54
N ARG A 228 15.51 -8.13 -13.37
CA ARG A 228 15.71 -7.44 -14.66
C ARG A 228 15.97 -5.95 -14.52
N GLY A 229 15.84 -5.39 -13.30
CA GLY A 229 16.06 -3.98 -13.01
C GLY A 229 14.98 -3.04 -13.55
N PRO A 230 15.25 -1.74 -13.63
CA PRO A 230 14.30 -0.73 -14.06
C PRO A 230 13.82 -0.94 -15.51
N LEU A 231 12.70 -0.31 -15.87
CA LEU A 231 12.21 -0.27 -17.26
C LEU A 231 13.18 0.49 -18.17
N ALA A 232 13.15 0.19 -19.45
CA ALA A 232 13.81 1.01 -20.46
C ALA A 232 13.27 2.45 -20.42
N PRO A 233 14.11 3.47 -20.71
CA PRO A 233 13.72 4.88 -20.54
C PRO A 233 12.50 5.31 -21.33
N ASP A 234 12.26 4.74 -22.50
CA ASP A 234 11.09 5.01 -23.34
C ASP A 234 9.81 4.42 -22.73
N VAL A 235 9.87 3.19 -22.24
CA VAL A 235 8.76 2.52 -21.55
C VAL A 235 8.39 3.24 -20.26
N PHE A 236 9.41 3.62 -19.47
CA PHE A 236 9.20 4.40 -18.25
C PHE A 236 8.55 5.75 -18.54
N ARG A 237 9.05 6.48 -19.56
CA ARG A 237 8.49 7.76 -19.97
C ARG A 237 7.04 7.64 -20.41
N GLU A 238 6.69 6.59 -21.15
CA GLU A 238 5.31 6.34 -21.56
C GLU A 238 4.39 6.14 -20.35
N LEU A 239 4.83 5.39 -19.32
CA LEU A 239 4.06 5.24 -18.07
C LEU A 239 3.90 6.57 -17.33
N GLU A 240 4.94 7.42 -17.30
CA GLU A 240 4.86 8.77 -16.72
C GLU A 240 3.86 9.66 -17.46
N GLU A 241 3.77 9.57 -18.81
CA GLU A 241 2.75 10.29 -19.59
C GLU A 241 1.34 9.73 -19.34
N ILE A 242 1.20 8.43 -19.13
CA ILE A 242 -0.08 7.83 -18.75
C ILE A 242 -0.55 8.34 -17.38
N GLN A 243 0.35 8.55 -16.42
CA GLN A 243 -0.01 9.11 -15.11
C GLN A 243 -0.68 10.48 -15.20
N LYS A 244 -0.34 11.29 -16.20
CA LYS A 244 -0.87 12.65 -16.42
C LYS A 244 -2.30 12.67 -16.99
N ILE A 245 -2.83 11.55 -17.47
CA ILE A 245 -4.21 11.43 -17.94
C ILE A 245 -5.14 11.54 -16.73
N GLY A 246 -5.67 12.69 -16.47
CA GLY A 246 -6.74 12.99 -15.51
C GLY A 246 -6.74 12.21 -14.18
N GLU A 247 -7.50 12.67 -13.23
CA GLU A 247 -7.68 12.01 -11.95
C GLU A 247 -8.44 10.69 -12.12
N CYS A 248 -8.01 9.64 -11.41
CA CYS A 248 -8.69 8.35 -11.33
C CYS A 248 -9.46 8.21 -10.01
N LEU A 249 -10.41 7.29 -9.97
CA LEU A 249 -10.96 6.86 -8.69
C LEU A 249 -9.83 6.37 -7.77
N PRO A 250 -9.93 6.62 -6.45
CA PRO A 250 -9.03 6.03 -5.48
C PRO A 250 -8.94 4.51 -5.65
N ILE A 251 -7.78 3.93 -5.40
CA ILE A 251 -7.54 2.50 -5.67
C ILE A 251 -8.50 1.58 -4.91
N TRP A 252 -8.97 1.99 -3.76
CA TRP A 252 -9.95 1.25 -2.96
C TRP A 252 -11.33 1.24 -3.61
N ASP A 253 -11.77 2.39 -4.14
CA ASP A 253 -13.03 2.51 -4.86
C ASP A 253 -12.99 1.70 -6.15
N LEU A 254 -11.85 1.70 -6.86
CA LEU A 254 -11.64 0.85 -8.04
C LEU A 254 -11.72 -0.63 -7.71
N ARG A 255 -11.13 -1.06 -6.59
CA ARG A 255 -11.22 -2.44 -6.12
C ARG A 255 -12.66 -2.83 -5.82
N ASP A 256 -13.39 -1.97 -5.12
CA ASP A 256 -14.78 -2.25 -4.76
C ASP A 256 -15.72 -2.19 -5.97
N LEU A 257 -15.47 -1.29 -6.92
CA LEU A 257 -16.12 -1.26 -8.22
C LEU A 257 -15.89 -2.57 -8.98
N SER A 258 -14.63 -3.02 -9.06
CA SER A 258 -14.30 -4.29 -9.75
C SER A 258 -15.03 -5.48 -9.15
N ARG A 259 -15.13 -5.55 -7.82
CA ARG A 259 -15.88 -6.62 -7.12
C ARG A 259 -17.38 -6.58 -7.43
N LYS A 260 -17.99 -5.39 -7.50
CA LYS A 260 -19.39 -5.21 -7.90
C LYS A 260 -19.62 -5.66 -9.34
N LEU A 261 -18.71 -5.30 -10.26
CA LEU A 261 -18.79 -5.70 -11.67
C LEU A 261 -18.64 -7.21 -11.85
N VAL A 262 -17.70 -7.86 -11.15
CA VAL A 262 -17.57 -9.34 -11.17
C VAL A 262 -18.84 -10.03 -10.71
N LYS A 263 -19.45 -9.58 -9.61
CA LYS A 263 -20.72 -10.15 -9.12
C LYS A 263 -21.84 -10.01 -10.16
N LYS A 264 -21.90 -8.89 -10.84
CA LYS A 264 -22.88 -8.65 -11.91
C LYS A 264 -22.64 -9.60 -13.09
N LEU A 265 -21.39 -9.81 -13.51
CA LEU A 265 -21.02 -10.75 -14.57
C LEU A 265 -21.35 -12.20 -14.19
N ALA A 266 -21.02 -12.64 -12.98
CA ALA A 266 -21.31 -13.99 -12.50
C ALA A 266 -22.82 -14.28 -12.51
N HIS A 267 -23.64 -13.28 -12.22
CA HIS A 267 -25.10 -13.40 -12.28
C HIS A 267 -25.60 -13.59 -13.72
N TYR A 268 -24.98 -12.91 -14.72
CA TYR A 268 -25.33 -13.06 -16.13
C TYR A 268 -24.79 -14.32 -16.80
N THR A 269 -23.69 -14.90 -16.30
CA THR A 269 -23.01 -16.06 -16.92
C THR A 269 -23.32 -17.40 -16.22
N GLY A 270 -24.24 -17.42 -15.25
CA GLY A 270 -24.62 -18.64 -14.52
C GLY A 270 -23.48 -19.24 -13.69
N GLY A 271 -22.57 -18.41 -13.17
CA GLY A 271 -21.53 -18.86 -12.23
C GLY A 271 -20.30 -19.52 -12.86
N LYS A 272 -20.10 -19.40 -14.17
CA LYS A 272 -18.88 -19.85 -14.87
C LYS A 272 -17.92 -18.69 -15.11
N ILE A 273 -17.20 -18.29 -14.07
CA ILE A 273 -16.01 -17.43 -14.16
C ILE A 273 -14.92 -18.01 -13.26
#